data_735b00c2ddc872f520df0d5ee37e1f7b
#
_entry.id   735b00c2ddc872f520df0d5ee37e1f7b
#
_cell.length_a   1.000
_cell.length_b   1.000
_cell.length_c   1.000
_cell.angle_alpha   90.00
_cell.angle_beta   90.00
_cell.angle_gamma   90.00
#
_symmetry.space_group_name_H-M   'P 1'
#
loop_
_entity.id
_entity.type
_entity.pdbx_description
1 polymer ?
#
loop_
_entity_poly.entity_id
_entity_poly.type
_entity_poly.pdbx_seq_one_letter_code
_entity_poly.pdbx_strand_id
1 'polypeptide(L)'
;MTEGLGKDRLSEGWQIGVRAKARCDLMGVAPFSEAEGMLVRRFLTPAHDEALKTLAFWMDEAGMSARRDTAGNLIGRYEGETPNAPALLIGSHIDSVRNGGRYDGALGVMLGVDLVEALSVAGRRLPFAVEVIAFGDEEGSRFPASMTCSRAVAGTVDPSIMEMTDGEGVSLAEAFAAFSLDPTRLEEAARRPGEVIAFLEAHIEQGPVLEAEGLALGVVTAIAAQKRLMVRFTGMAGHAGTTPMTLRKDPGPAAAEAILALERICAGGRDGLVGTVGRITALPGAFNVIPGAVEYSMDIRAELTATRDAAATAVTAEINAIAARRGLEVSVTLMQDLAASPCDAGLTALLEDAVAATGQPPRRLPSGAGHDAMVMTDLCPTAMLFIRCEGGISHNPREAVTEADCALAAQAMLGFVERLATQFSLSSRTSTQRDDPGPTPERRASGGPGSAPGFRRGCPG
;
A
#
# COMPACT_ATOMS: atom_id res chain seq x y z
N MET A 1 -20.72 -24.10 -24.69
CA MET A 1 -20.54 -24.14 -23.23
C MET A 1 -19.73 -22.94 -22.71
N THR A 2 -18.98 -22.18 -23.50
CA THR A 2 -18.18 -21.03 -23.09
C THR A 2 -18.97 -19.72 -22.95
N GLU A 3 -20.09 -19.53 -23.67
CA GLU A 3 -20.91 -18.30 -23.57
C GLU A 3 -21.78 -18.21 -22.30
N GLY A 4 -22.14 -19.33 -21.68
CA GLY A 4 -22.92 -19.35 -20.44
C GLY A 4 -22.07 -18.93 -19.22
N LEU A 5 -20.83 -19.41 -19.15
CA LEU A 5 -19.88 -19.09 -18.06
C LEU A 5 -19.52 -17.60 -18.03
N GLY A 6 -19.50 -16.90 -19.15
CA GLY A 6 -19.20 -15.47 -19.21
C GLY A 6 -20.32 -14.58 -18.64
N LYS A 7 -21.60 -14.94 -18.90
CA LYS A 7 -22.75 -14.16 -18.42
C LYS A 7 -22.98 -14.30 -16.91
N ASP A 8 -22.74 -15.49 -16.35
CA ASP A 8 -22.89 -15.72 -14.91
C ASP A 8 -21.80 -14.97 -14.12
N ARG A 9 -20.56 -14.94 -14.60
CA ARG A 9 -19.46 -14.19 -13.98
C ARG A 9 -19.67 -12.66 -14.02
N LEU A 10 -20.23 -12.14 -15.11
CA LEU A 10 -20.60 -10.73 -15.21
C LEU A 10 -21.68 -10.35 -14.20
N SER A 11 -22.64 -11.24 -13.95
CA SER A 11 -23.71 -11.02 -12.96
C SER A 11 -23.15 -11.08 -11.51
N GLU A 12 -22.24 -12.01 -11.23
CA GLU A 12 -21.60 -12.18 -9.92
C GLU A 12 -20.72 -10.97 -9.57
N GLY A 13 -19.81 -10.58 -10.45
CA GLY A 13 -18.97 -9.40 -10.25
C GLY A 13 -19.78 -8.11 -10.09
N TRP A 14 -20.89 -7.98 -10.84
CA TRP A 14 -21.82 -6.86 -10.68
C TRP A 14 -22.42 -6.79 -9.28
N GLN A 15 -22.91 -7.91 -8.75
CA GLN A 15 -23.49 -7.96 -7.40
C GLN A 15 -22.48 -7.62 -6.32
N ILE A 16 -21.24 -8.15 -6.43
CA ILE A 16 -20.13 -7.84 -5.50
C ILE A 16 -19.83 -6.34 -5.52
N GLY A 17 -19.57 -5.76 -6.69
CA GLY A 17 -19.17 -4.36 -6.79
C GLY A 17 -20.24 -3.38 -6.30
N VAL A 18 -21.51 -3.61 -6.64
CA VAL A 18 -22.64 -2.78 -6.18
C VAL A 18 -22.78 -2.84 -4.66
N ARG A 19 -22.68 -4.03 -4.07
CA ARG A 19 -22.79 -4.21 -2.63
C ARG A 19 -21.61 -3.61 -1.86
N ALA A 20 -20.39 -3.82 -2.36
CA ALA A 20 -19.18 -3.23 -1.76
C ALA A 20 -19.29 -1.69 -1.72
N LYS A 21 -19.72 -1.07 -2.83
CA LYS A 21 -19.98 0.36 -2.86
C LYS A 21 -21.04 0.79 -1.84
N ALA A 22 -22.17 0.08 -1.79
CA ALA A 22 -23.27 0.40 -0.87
C ALA A 22 -22.83 0.29 0.62
N ARG A 23 -21.98 -0.69 0.95
CA ARG A 23 -21.37 -0.82 2.28
C ARG A 23 -20.45 0.36 2.62
N CYS A 24 -19.65 0.83 1.65
CA CYS A 24 -18.86 2.05 1.81
C CYS A 24 -19.74 3.28 2.04
N ASP A 25 -20.83 3.43 1.28
CA ASP A 25 -21.78 4.53 1.45
C ASP A 25 -22.42 4.52 2.84
N LEU A 26 -22.81 3.34 3.35
CA LEU A 26 -23.34 3.16 4.69
C LEU A 26 -22.31 3.56 5.77
N MET A 27 -21.06 3.13 5.61
CA MET A 27 -19.98 3.43 6.56
C MET A 27 -19.46 4.88 6.44
N GLY A 28 -19.89 5.64 5.45
CA GLY A 28 -19.52 7.04 5.26
C GLY A 28 -20.23 8.05 6.19
N VAL A 29 -21.13 7.58 7.06
CA VAL A 29 -21.97 8.42 7.95
C VAL A 29 -21.96 7.89 9.38
N ALA A 30 -22.57 8.63 10.32
CA ALA A 30 -22.74 8.17 11.70
C ALA A 30 -23.47 6.82 11.76
N PRO A 31 -23.07 5.88 12.68
CA PRO A 31 -22.13 6.07 13.79
C PRO A 31 -20.66 5.84 13.42
N PHE A 32 -20.33 5.64 12.14
CA PHE A 32 -19.01 5.28 11.64
C PHE A 32 -18.09 6.49 11.43
N SER A 33 -18.50 7.66 11.91
CA SER A 33 -17.75 8.91 11.87
C SER A 33 -17.80 9.61 13.22
N GLU A 34 -16.68 10.23 13.60
CA GLU A 34 -16.54 11.06 14.81
C GLU A 34 -17.23 12.42 14.69
N ALA A 35 -17.61 12.83 13.46
CA ALA A 35 -18.20 14.13 13.19
C ALA A 35 -19.46 13.99 12.34
N GLU A 36 -20.47 14.83 12.63
CA GLU A 36 -21.68 14.89 11.82
C GLU A 36 -21.41 15.61 10.49
N GLY A 37 -21.97 15.07 9.39
CA GLY A 37 -21.90 15.67 8.07
C GLY A 37 -20.56 15.54 7.35
N MET A 38 -19.57 14.86 7.94
CA MET A 38 -18.30 14.55 7.31
C MET A 38 -17.76 13.19 7.77
N LEU A 39 -16.97 12.54 6.96
CA LEU A 39 -16.28 11.31 7.38
C LEU A 39 -14.99 11.68 8.13
N VAL A 40 -14.91 11.21 9.38
CA VAL A 40 -13.71 11.23 10.23
C VAL A 40 -13.73 9.94 11.03
N ARG A 41 -12.88 8.99 10.66
CA ARG A 41 -12.76 7.69 11.34
C ARG A 41 -11.30 7.42 11.65
N ARG A 42 -10.81 8.03 12.74
CA ARG A 42 -9.42 7.89 13.15
C ARG A 42 -9.21 6.58 13.90
N PHE A 43 -8.00 6.07 13.83
CA PHE A 43 -7.59 4.85 14.51
C PHE A 43 -7.90 4.86 16.01
N LEU A 44 -8.39 3.72 16.54
CA LEU A 44 -8.74 3.49 17.95
C LEU A 44 -9.74 4.52 18.53
N THR A 45 -10.70 4.96 17.71
CA THR A 45 -11.81 5.80 18.16
C THR A 45 -13.12 5.01 18.24
N PRO A 46 -14.16 5.51 18.92
CA PRO A 46 -15.46 4.85 18.92
C PRO A 46 -16.05 4.62 17.52
N ALA A 47 -15.85 5.56 16.59
CA ALA A 47 -16.30 5.41 15.21
C ALA A 47 -15.57 4.28 14.48
N HIS A 48 -14.27 4.12 14.74
CA HIS A 48 -13.48 3.00 14.24
C HIS A 48 -13.97 1.67 14.83
N ASP A 49 -14.25 1.61 16.13
CA ASP A 49 -14.76 0.41 16.80
C ASP A 49 -16.12 -0.04 16.22
N GLU A 50 -17.05 0.90 15.99
CA GLU A 50 -18.34 0.59 15.35
C GLU A 50 -18.18 0.11 13.91
N ALA A 51 -17.22 0.66 13.15
CA ALA A 51 -16.89 0.17 11.82
C ALA A 51 -16.38 -1.28 11.86
N LEU A 52 -15.44 -1.59 12.76
CA LEU A 52 -14.92 -2.94 12.91
C LEU A 52 -15.97 -3.96 13.38
N LYS A 53 -16.89 -3.58 14.28
CA LYS A 53 -18.00 -4.44 14.71
C LYS A 53 -18.93 -4.78 13.56
N THR A 54 -19.31 -3.80 12.77
CA THR A 54 -20.20 -3.97 11.62
C THR A 54 -19.52 -4.81 10.54
N LEU A 55 -18.25 -4.55 10.29
CA LEU A 55 -17.46 -5.32 9.33
C LEU A 55 -17.29 -6.78 9.78
N ALA A 56 -17.05 -7.03 11.07
CA ALA A 56 -17.00 -8.38 11.63
C ALA A 56 -18.31 -9.15 11.41
N PHE A 57 -19.45 -8.48 11.63
CA PHE A 57 -20.76 -9.07 11.34
C PHE A 57 -20.89 -9.46 9.85
N TRP A 58 -20.48 -8.60 8.91
CA TRP A 58 -20.52 -8.93 7.48
C TRP A 58 -19.54 -10.04 7.10
N MET A 59 -18.38 -10.10 7.75
CA MET A 59 -17.43 -11.21 7.57
C MET A 59 -18.02 -12.54 8.04
N ASP A 60 -18.68 -12.56 9.20
CA ASP A 60 -19.34 -13.77 9.73
C ASP A 60 -20.49 -14.21 8.80
N GLU A 61 -21.33 -13.28 8.30
CA GLU A 61 -22.39 -13.59 7.32
C GLU A 61 -21.81 -14.13 6.00
N ALA A 62 -20.64 -13.66 5.57
CA ALA A 62 -19.93 -14.16 4.41
C ALA A 62 -19.30 -15.55 4.62
N GLY A 63 -19.43 -16.14 5.82
CA GLY A 63 -18.90 -17.46 6.16
C GLY A 63 -17.42 -17.47 6.56
N MET A 64 -16.88 -16.33 6.95
CA MET A 64 -15.55 -16.19 7.56
C MET A 64 -15.63 -16.32 9.08
N SER A 65 -14.51 -16.65 9.71
CA SER A 65 -14.33 -16.46 11.15
C SER A 65 -13.61 -15.13 11.39
N ALA A 66 -14.33 -14.16 11.98
CA ALA A 66 -13.80 -12.82 12.22
C ALA A 66 -13.10 -12.75 13.59
N ARG A 67 -11.94 -12.05 13.64
CA ARG A 67 -11.19 -11.79 14.88
C ARG A 67 -10.44 -10.46 14.79
N ARG A 68 -10.25 -9.80 15.92
CA ARG A 68 -9.27 -8.73 16.06
C ARG A 68 -7.91 -9.31 16.44
N ASP A 69 -6.85 -8.77 15.86
CA ASP A 69 -5.49 -9.09 16.30
C ASP A 69 -5.00 -8.11 17.38
N THR A 70 -3.76 -8.29 17.83
CA THR A 70 -3.16 -7.48 18.90
C THR A 70 -2.76 -6.07 18.45
N ALA A 71 -2.76 -5.80 17.14
CA ALA A 71 -2.54 -4.47 16.58
C ALA A 71 -3.85 -3.70 16.33
N GLY A 72 -5.01 -4.35 16.52
CA GLY A 72 -6.32 -3.74 16.28
C GLY A 72 -6.86 -3.93 14.87
N ASN A 73 -6.18 -4.72 14.03
CA ASN A 73 -6.72 -5.13 12.74
C ASN A 73 -7.94 -6.03 12.91
N LEU A 74 -8.91 -5.93 12.02
CA LEU A 74 -9.95 -6.94 11.89
C LEU A 74 -9.59 -7.91 10.76
N ILE A 75 -9.61 -9.20 11.05
CA ILE A 75 -9.25 -10.26 10.11
C ILE A 75 -10.40 -11.28 10.05
N GLY A 76 -10.97 -11.45 8.86
CA GLY A 76 -11.92 -12.52 8.57
C GLY A 76 -11.22 -13.65 7.80
N ARG A 77 -11.32 -14.90 8.27
CA ARG A 77 -10.70 -16.04 7.61
C ARG A 77 -11.75 -16.99 7.04
N TYR A 78 -11.63 -17.26 5.74
CA TYR A 78 -12.35 -18.29 5.01
C TYR A 78 -11.39 -19.44 4.71
N GLU A 79 -11.64 -20.61 5.33
CA GLU A 79 -10.75 -21.77 5.21
C GLU A 79 -10.67 -22.29 3.77
N GLY A 80 -9.49 -22.78 3.41
CA GLY A 80 -9.27 -23.48 2.14
C GLY A 80 -9.81 -24.92 2.13
N GLU A 81 -9.40 -25.69 1.12
CA GLU A 81 -9.69 -27.12 1.00
C GLU A 81 -9.09 -27.92 2.18
N THR A 82 -7.96 -27.45 2.72
CA THR A 82 -7.28 -28.02 3.88
C THR A 82 -7.36 -27.03 5.04
N PRO A 83 -7.75 -27.48 6.25
CA PRO A 83 -7.73 -26.65 7.45
C PRO A 83 -6.34 -26.08 7.73
N ASN A 84 -6.28 -24.83 8.17
CA ASN A 84 -5.04 -24.10 8.45
C ASN A 84 -4.08 -23.96 7.25
N ALA A 85 -4.59 -24.06 6.02
CA ALA A 85 -3.78 -23.76 4.84
C ALA A 85 -3.20 -22.34 4.90
N PRO A 86 -2.04 -22.07 4.27
CA PRO A 86 -1.56 -20.71 4.09
C PRO A 86 -2.60 -19.84 3.42
N ALA A 87 -2.60 -18.53 3.69
CA ALA A 87 -3.65 -17.63 3.25
C ALA A 87 -3.19 -16.69 2.13
N LEU A 88 -4.09 -16.45 1.16
CA LEU A 88 -4.07 -15.21 0.39
C LEU A 88 -4.70 -14.12 1.28
N LEU A 89 -3.96 -13.05 1.58
CA LEU A 89 -4.51 -11.85 2.20
C LEU A 89 -5.10 -10.94 1.13
N ILE A 90 -6.33 -10.47 1.36
CA ILE A 90 -6.99 -9.41 0.58
C ILE A 90 -7.35 -8.31 1.57
N GLY A 91 -7.00 -7.06 1.30
CA GLY A 91 -7.36 -6.02 2.25
C GLY A 91 -6.85 -4.64 1.87
N SER A 92 -7.15 -3.70 2.73
CA SER A 92 -6.73 -2.31 2.74
C SER A 92 -7.08 -1.71 4.10
N HIS A 93 -7.03 -0.39 4.25
CA HIS A 93 -7.36 0.27 5.50
C HIS A 93 -8.85 0.60 5.65
N ILE A 94 -9.25 0.87 6.89
CA ILE A 94 -10.62 1.26 7.24
C ILE A 94 -10.67 2.63 7.94
N ASP A 95 -9.56 3.16 8.41
CA ASP A 95 -9.45 4.52 8.91
C ASP A 95 -9.55 5.55 7.77
N SER A 96 -9.64 6.82 8.09
CA SER A 96 -9.74 7.89 7.11
C SER A 96 -9.03 9.15 7.57
N VAL A 97 -8.62 10.01 6.62
CA VAL A 97 -8.30 11.40 6.90
C VAL A 97 -9.53 12.17 7.40
N ARG A 98 -9.29 13.33 8.00
CA ARG A 98 -10.38 14.23 8.39
C ARG A 98 -11.11 14.76 7.16
N ASN A 99 -12.45 14.61 7.15
CA ASN A 99 -13.31 14.98 6.03
C ASN A 99 -12.91 14.29 4.72
N GLY A 100 -12.56 13.01 4.84
CA GLY A 100 -12.18 12.14 3.74
C GLY A 100 -13.33 11.70 2.85
N GLY A 101 -12.99 10.92 1.84
CA GLY A 101 -13.94 10.19 1.02
C GLY A 101 -14.43 8.91 1.70
N ARG A 102 -15.30 8.16 1.00
CA ARG A 102 -15.96 6.96 1.55
C ARG A 102 -15.32 5.67 1.06
N TYR A 103 -14.52 5.76 0.01
CA TYR A 103 -14.05 4.60 -0.75
C TYR A 103 -12.56 4.36 -0.56
N ASP A 104 -11.84 5.39 -0.12
CA ASP A 104 -10.43 5.36 0.21
C ASP A 104 -10.14 4.28 1.26
N GLY A 105 -9.35 3.27 0.90
CA GLY A 105 -9.10 2.05 1.67
C GLY A 105 -10.32 1.14 1.83
N ALA A 106 -11.42 1.68 2.35
CA ALA A 106 -12.63 0.92 2.69
C ALA A 106 -13.18 0.08 1.53
N LEU A 107 -13.12 0.58 0.29
CA LEU A 107 -13.64 -0.15 -0.88
C LEU A 107 -12.90 -1.47 -1.10
N GLY A 108 -11.57 -1.49 -0.94
CA GLY A 108 -10.76 -2.72 -1.07
C GLY A 108 -11.14 -3.78 -0.05
N VAL A 109 -11.40 -3.36 1.18
CA VAL A 109 -11.87 -4.26 2.25
C VAL A 109 -13.26 -4.83 1.89
N MET A 110 -14.22 -3.98 1.48
CA MET A 110 -15.58 -4.42 1.15
C MET A 110 -15.60 -5.36 -0.06
N LEU A 111 -14.80 -5.08 -1.09
CA LEU A 111 -14.65 -5.98 -2.24
C LEU A 111 -14.10 -7.34 -1.81
N GLY A 112 -13.15 -7.38 -0.87
CA GLY A 112 -12.62 -8.63 -0.30
C GLY A 112 -13.69 -9.44 0.42
N VAL A 113 -14.49 -8.80 1.30
CA VAL A 113 -15.59 -9.47 2.04
C VAL A 113 -16.63 -10.04 1.07
N ASP A 114 -17.07 -9.25 0.10
CA ASP A 114 -18.12 -9.65 -0.83
C ASP A 114 -17.62 -10.72 -1.81
N LEU A 115 -16.33 -10.74 -2.15
CA LEU A 115 -15.71 -11.82 -2.93
C LEU A 115 -15.74 -13.14 -2.14
N VAL A 116 -15.40 -13.12 -0.87
CA VAL A 116 -15.45 -14.33 -0.03
C VAL A 116 -16.90 -14.81 0.14
N GLU A 117 -17.86 -13.90 0.31
CA GLU A 117 -19.28 -14.26 0.36
C GLU A 117 -19.72 -15.00 -0.92
N ALA A 118 -19.30 -14.52 -2.10
CA ALA A 118 -19.60 -15.20 -3.36
C ALA A 118 -18.99 -16.60 -3.44
N LEU A 119 -17.74 -16.78 -2.97
CA LEU A 119 -17.13 -18.12 -2.86
C LEU A 119 -17.89 -19.03 -1.89
N SER A 120 -18.30 -18.48 -0.75
CA SER A 120 -19.04 -19.22 0.29
C SER A 120 -20.42 -19.67 -0.19
N VAL A 121 -21.18 -18.77 -0.80
CA VAL A 121 -22.51 -19.08 -1.37
C VAL A 121 -22.41 -20.14 -2.49
N ALA A 122 -21.36 -20.07 -3.30
CA ALA A 122 -21.09 -21.08 -4.33
C ALA A 122 -20.54 -22.41 -3.77
N GLY A 123 -20.29 -22.51 -2.46
CA GLY A 123 -19.69 -23.68 -1.83
C GLY A 123 -18.25 -23.95 -2.30
N ARG A 124 -17.54 -22.93 -2.79
CA ARG A 124 -16.20 -23.05 -3.38
C ARG A 124 -15.13 -22.89 -2.32
N ARG A 125 -14.25 -23.87 -2.19
CA ARG A 125 -13.01 -23.78 -1.42
C ARG A 125 -11.83 -23.72 -2.38
N LEU A 126 -10.78 -23.00 -1.97
CA LEU A 126 -9.56 -22.84 -2.74
C LEU A 126 -8.45 -23.70 -2.11
N PRO A 127 -7.36 -24.01 -2.81
CA PRO A 127 -6.25 -24.78 -2.25
C PRO A 127 -5.48 -24.03 -1.13
N PHE A 128 -5.82 -22.80 -0.88
CA PHE A 128 -5.34 -21.94 0.21
C PHE A 128 -6.53 -21.26 0.90
N ALA A 129 -6.32 -20.75 2.11
CA ALA A 129 -7.33 -19.93 2.78
C ALA A 129 -7.38 -18.52 2.18
N VAL A 130 -8.51 -17.83 2.29
CA VAL A 130 -8.61 -16.40 2.01
C VAL A 130 -8.81 -15.67 3.33
N GLU A 131 -7.95 -14.71 3.64
CA GLU A 131 -8.14 -13.81 4.76
C GLU A 131 -8.41 -12.40 4.24
N VAL A 132 -9.49 -11.79 4.72
CA VAL A 132 -9.76 -10.37 4.48
C VAL A 132 -9.30 -9.60 5.70
N ILE A 133 -8.40 -8.62 5.50
CA ILE A 133 -7.86 -7.79 6.57
C ILE A 133 -8.25 -6.33 6.37
N ALA A 134 -8.74 -5.70 7.44
CA ALA A 134 -8.97 -4.27 7.53
C ALA A 134 -7.93 -3.66 8.47
N PHE A 135 -6.96 -2.94 7.90
CA PHE A 135 -5.94 -2.21 8.66
C PHE A 135 -6.54 -0.95 9.29
N GLY A 136 -6.02 -0.55 10.44
CA GLY A 136 -6.64 0.50 11.23
C GLY A 136 -5.98 1.87 11.18
N ASP A 137 -4.76 2.00 10.66
CA ASP A 137 -3.91 3.19 10.79
C ASP A 137 -2.99 3.37 9.58
N GLU A 138 -3.54 3.38 8.39
CA GLU A 138 -2.77 3.66 7.17
C GLU A 138 -2.47 5.15 7.07
N GLU A 139 -3.48 5.99 7.30
CA GLU A 139 -3.51 7.43 7.08
C GLU A 139 -2.66 8.23 8.10
N GLY A 140 -2.38 7.65 9.27
CA GLY A 140 -1.69 8.39 10.34
C GLY A 140 -2.45 9.63 10.79
N SER A 141 -3.76 9.61 10.69
CA SER A 141 -4.61 10.79 10.91
C SER A 141 -4.80 11.15 12.38
N ARG A 142 -4.43 10.27 13.31
CA ARG A 142 -4.51 10.48 14.76
C ARG A 142 -3.15 10.65 15.40
N PHE A 143 -2.20 9.78 15.13
CA PHE A 143 -0.85 9.79 15.69
C PHE A 143 0.18 10.19 14.64
N PRO A 144 1.37 10.69 15.03
CA PRO A 144 2.44 11.04 14.09
C PRO A 144 3.18 9.80 13.54
N ALA A 145 2.46 8.71 13.34
CA ALA A 145 2.88 7.47 12.72
C ALA A 145 1.79 7.05 11.73
N SER A 146 2.14 6.27 10.73
CA SER A 146 1.22 5.70 9.74
C SER A 146 1.57 4.25 9.48
N MET A 147 0.58 3.49 8.97
CA MET A 147 0.76 2.07 8.65
C MET A 147 1.19 1.23 9.86
N THR A 148 0.86 1.66 11.09
CA THR A 148 1.20 0.95 12.33
C THR A 148 0.68 -0.47 12.30
N CYS A 149 -0.53 -0.66 11.81
CA CYS A 149 -1.23 -1.93 11.78
C CYS A 149 -0.63 -2.91 10.76
N SER A 150 -0.36 -2.47 9.54
CA SER A 150 0.31 -3.32 8.53
C SER A 150 1.77 -3.62 8.91
N ARG A 151 2.49 -2.66 9.51
CA ARG A 151 3.84 -2.89 10.05
C ARG A 151 3.85 -3.95 11.14
N ALA A 152 2.86 -3.96 12.02
CA ALA A 152 2.73 -5.00 13.04
C ALA A 152 2.54 -6.38 12.40
N VAL A 153 1.67 -6.50 11.38
CA VAL A 153 1.44 -7.74 10.61
C VAL A 153 2.71 -8.20 9.87
N ALA A 154 3.45 -7.26 9.28
CA ALA A 154 4.71 -7.54 8.59
C ALA A 154 5.90 -7.81 9.54
N GLY A 155 5.74 -7.57 10.85
CA GLY A 155 6.81 -7.73 11.83
C GLY A 155 7.88 -6.63 11.76
N THR A 156 7.54 -5.45 11.24
CA THR A 156 8.46 -4.31 11.05
C THR A 156 8.09 -3.09 11.90
N VAL A 157 7.12 -3.23 12.80
CA VAL A 157 6.70 -2.15 13.70
C VAL A 157 7.78 -1.89 14.75
N ASP A 158 8.03 -0.60 15.05
CA ASP A 158 8.88 -0.19 16.17
C ASP A 158 8.01 0.00 17.42
N PRO A 159 8.18 -0.80 18.49
CA PRO A 159 7.37 -0.67 19.70
C PRO A 159 7.46 0.70 20.39
N SER A 160 8.51 1.48 20.12
CA SER A 160 8.67 2.82 20.68
C SER A 160 7.58 3.81 20.27
N ILE A 161 6.84 3.51 19.18
CA ILE A 161 5.68 4.32 18.77
C ILE A 161 4.60 4.41 19.83
N MET A 162 4.54 3.47 20.79
CA MET A 162 3.56 3.48 21.87
C MET A 162 3.65 4.72 22.78
N GLU A 163 4.78 5.40 22.78
CA GLU A 163 4.99 6.65 23.51
C GLU A 163 4.51 7.90 22.74
N MET A 164 4.20 7.75 21.44
CA MET A 164 3.71 8.86 20.62
C MET A 164 2.33 9.31 21.11
N THR A 165 2.11 10.63 21.10
CA THR A 165 0.83 11.22 21.51
C THR A 165 0.09 11.82 20.34
N ASP A 166 -1.25 11.75 20.40
CA ASP A 166 -2.12 12.47 19.48
C ASP A 166 -2.21 13.97 19.80
N GLY A 167 -2.97 14.72 19.02
CA GLY A 167 -3.16 16.18 19.20
C GLY A 167 -3.86 16.56 20.50
N GLU A 168 -4.46 15.62 21.23
CA GLU A 168 -5.15 15.80 22.51
C GLU A 168 -4.25 15.36 23.69
N GLY A 169 -3.04 14.88 23.41
CA GLY A 169 -2.06 14.44 24.41
C GLY A 169 -2.25 12.99 24.89
N VAL A 170 -3.14 12.23 24.25
CA VAL A 170 -3.34 10.80 24.54
C VAL A 170 -2.24 10.00 23.86
N SER A 171 -1.53 9.14 24.61
CA SER A 171 -0.52 8.26 24.04
C SER A 171 -1.16 7.11 23.26
N LEU A 172 -0.40 6.54 22.29
CA LEU A 172 -0.86 5.38 21.55
C LEU A 172 -1.13 4.20 22.50
N ALA A 173 -0.30 4.00 23.52
CA ALA A 173 -0.50 2.97 24.56
C ALA A 173 -1.83 3.17 25.32
N GLU A 174 -2.17 4.39 25.70
CA GLU A 174 -3.47 4.70 26.35
C GLU A 174 -4.63 4.45 25.40
N ALA A 175 -4.49 4.80 24.13
CA ALA A 175 -5.52 4.55 23.13
C ALA A 175 -5.74 3.03 22.90
N PHE A 176 -4.66 2.22 22.86
CA PHE A 176 -4.74 0.75 22.82
C PHE A 176 -5.52 0.22 24.03
N ALA A 177 -5.16 0.64 25.24
CA ALA A 177 -5.83 0.21 26.46
C ALA A 177 -7.32 0.58 26.46
N ALA A 178 -7.66 1.81 26.02
CA ALA A 178 -9.04 2.27 25.87
C ALA A 178 -9.84 1.44 24.86
N PHE A 179 -9.16 0.92 23.84
CA PHE A 179 -9.73 0.04 22.80
C PHE A 179 -9.75 -1.44 23.21
N SER A 180 -9.42 -1.75 24.48
CA SER A 180 -9.33 -3.10 25.03
C SER A 180 -8.24 -3.96 24.40
N LEU A 181 -7.17 -3.34 23.93
CA LEU A 181 -5.96 -3.98 23.44
C LEU A 181 -4.83 -3.82 24.48
N ASP A 182 -3.92 -4.79 24.51
CA ASP A 182 -2.72 -4.73 25.33
C ASP A 182 -1.56 -4.13 24.52
N PRO A 183 -1.08 -2.91 24.83
CA PRO A 183 -0.03 -2.26 24.08
C PRO A 183 1.31 -3.02 24.10
N THR A 184 1.52 -3.92 25.09
CA THR A 184 2.75 -4.72 25.19
C THR A 184 2.76 -5.90 24.22
N ARG A 185 1.63 -6.22 23.58
CA ARG A 185 1.46 -7.38 22.70
C ARG A 185 1.39 -7.00 21.21
N LEU A 186 1.74 -5.77 20.86
CA LEU A 186 1.69 -5.28 19.47
C LEU A 186 2.42 -6.20 18.48
N GLU A 187 3.62 -6.66 18.85
CA GLU A 187 4.48 -7.51 18.03
C GLU A 187 3.89 -8.92 17.79
N GLU A 188 2.91 -9.37 18.59
CA GLU A 188 2.26 -10.67 18.41
C GLU A 188 1.34 -10.70 17.17
N ALA A 189 1.03 -9.55 16.57
CA ALA A 189 0.31 -9.47 15.30
C ALA A 189 1.14 -9.96 14.11
N ALA A 190 2.48 -10.06 14.27
CA ALA A 190 3.39 -10.43 13.21
C ALA A 190 3.10 -11.83 12.66
N ARG A 191 3.02 -11.92 11.32
CA ARG A 191 2.84 -13.19 10.60
C ARG A 191 4.17 -13.91 10.42
N ARG A 192 4.12 -15.23 10.48
CA ARG A 192 5.28 -16.07 10.27
C ARG A 192 5.51 -16.30 8.76
N PRO A 193 6.77 -16.49 8.33
CA PRO A 193 7.06 -16.89 6.96
C PRO A 193 6.27 -18.14 6.55
N GLY A 194 5.60 -18.08 5.39
CA GLY A 194 4.80 -19.17 4.85
C GLY A 194 3.35 -19.24 5.33
N GLU A 195 2.92 -18.43 6.30
CA GLU A 195 1.49 -18.31 6.67
C GLU A 195 0.70 -17.51 5.62
N VAL A 196 1.38 -16.60 4.91
CA VAL A 196 0.80 -15.77 3.85
C VAL A 196 1.50 -16.07 2.54
N ILE A 197 0.72 -16.44 1.52
CA ILE A 197 1.25 -16.76 0.19
C ILE A 197 1.37 -15.53 -0.69
N ALA A 198 0.48 -14.55 -0.52
CA ALA A 198 0.44 -13.30 -1.25
C ALA A 198 -0.48 -12.30 -0.56
N PHE A 199 -0.32 -11.01 -0.90
CA PHE A 199 -1.24 -9.94 -0.55
C PHE A 199 -1.80 -9.27 -1.80
N LEU A 200 -3.11 -9.03 -1.83
CA LEU A 200 -3.80 -8.27 -2.87
C LEU A 200 -4.51 -7.08 -2.24
N GLU A 201 -4.17 -5.88 -2.67
CA GLU A 201 -4.88 -4.65 -2.31
C GLU A 201 -5.63 -4.10 -3.53
N ALA A 202 -6.95 -3.87 -3.38
CA ALA A 202 -7.71 -3.07 -4.32
C ALA A 202 -7.95 -1.69 -3.69
N HIS A 203 -7.72 -0.63 -4.47
CA HIS A 203 -7.81 0.74 -3.97
C HIS A 203 -8.28 1.69 -5.07
N ILE A 204 -8.87 2.80 -4.72
CA ILE A 204 -9.12 3.87 -5.69
C ILE A 204 -7.77 4.45 -6.17
N GLU A 205 -7.71 4.94 -7.42
CA GLU A 205 -6.47 5.48 -8.00
C GLU A 205 -5.94 6.71 -7.23
N GLN A 206 -6.83 7.47 -6.63
CA GLN A 206 -6.53 8.79 -6.02
C GLN A 206 -5.88 9.77 -7.01
N GLY A 207 -6.05 9.52 -8.28
CA GLY A 207 -5.45 10.25 -9.39
C GLY A 207 -6.34 10.28 -10.63
N PRO A 208 -6.04 11.13 -11.61
CA PRO A 208 -6.90 11.37 -12.75
C PRO A 208 -6.54 10.53 -14.00
N VAL A 209 -5.54 9.62 -13.93
CA VAL A 209 -4.99 8.99 -15.15
C VAL A 209 -5.99 8.03 -15.78
N LEU A 210 -6.61 7.15 -14.99
CA LEU A 210 -7.59 6.19 -15.50
C LEU A 210 -8.80 6.90 -16.12
N GLU A 211 -9.28 7.96 -15.47
CA GLU A 211 -10.38 8.75 -16.03
C GLU A 211 -9.98 9.45 -17.33
N ALA A 212 -8.81 10.07 -17.37
CA ALA A 212 -8.30 10.75 -18.57
C ALA A 212 -8.08 9.79 -19.76
N GLU A 213 -7.74 8.53 -19.48
CA GLU A 213 -7.56 7.48 -20.48
C GLU A 213 -8.86 6.70 -20.77
N GLY A 214 -9.97 6.99 -20.05
CA GLY A 214 -11.26 6.30 -20.22
C GLY A 214 -11.25 4.86 -19.74
N LEU A 215 -10.38 4.51 -18.79
CA LEU A 215 -10.20 3.18 -18.23
C LEU A 215 -10.86 3.07 -16.85
N ALA A 216 -11.36 1.88 -16.53
CA ALA A 216 -11.96 1.59 -15.23
C ALA A 216 -10.94 1.08 -14.21
N LEU A 217 -9.92 0.35 -14.67
CA LEU A 217 -8.98 -0.38 -13.83
C LEU A 217 -7.53 -0.11 -14.25
N GLY A 218 -6.64 -0.17 -13.25
CA GLY A 218 -5.19 -0.10 -13.44
C GLY A 218 -4.46 -1.15 -12.63
N VAL A 219 -3.36 -1.69 -13.16
CA VAL A 219 -2.50 -2.64 -12.45
C VAL A 219 -1.29 -1.89 -11.93
N VAL A 220 -1.13 -1.86 -10.62
CA VAL A 220 -0.04 -1.12 -9.98
C VAL A 220 1.27 -1.88 -10.11
N THR A 221 2.31 -1.18 -10.55
CA THR A 221 3.65 -1.75 -10.72
C THR A 221 4.53 -1.59 -9.49
N ALA A 222 4.37 -0.48 -8.77
CA ALA A 222 5.09 -0.19 -7.53
C ALA A 222 4.37 0.93 -6.77
N ILE A 223 4.56 0.98 -5.45
CA ILE A 223 4.33 2.19 -4.67
C ILE A 223 5.59 3.05 -4.79
N ALA A 224 5.41 4.32 -5.19
CA ALA A 224 6.50 5.20 -5.56
C ALA A 224 7.48 5.48 -4.42
N ALA A 225 8.77 5.54 -4.77
CA ALA A 225 9.78 6.11 -3.89
C ALA A 225 9.46 7.58 -3.61
N GLN A 226 9.65 8.02 -2.37
CA GLN A 226 9.38 9.39 -1.95
C GLN A 226 10.59 9.98 -1.23
N LYS A 227 10.91 11.24 -1.58
CA LYS A 227 11.90 12.03 -0.83
C LYS A 227 11.34 13.40 -0.51
N ARG A 228 11.26 13.73 0.76
CA ARG A 228 10.82 15.04 1.25
C ARG A 228 12.00 15.82 1.79
N LEU A 229 12.12 17.05 1.32
CA LEU A 229 13.21 17.95 1.69
C LEU A 229 12.61 19.27 2.18
N MET A 230 13.31 19.90 3.13
CA MET A 230 13.09 21.29 3.53
C MET A 230 14.26 22.13 3.04
N VAL A 231 13.98 23.14 2.26
CA VAL A 231 14.99 24.07 1.71
C VAL A 231 14.83 25.43 2.36
N ARG A 232 15.95 26.03 2.78
CA ARG A 232 15.99 27.38 3.32
C ARG A 232 17.10 28.17 2.64
N PHE A 233 16.73 29.22 1.89
CA PHE A 233 17.66 30.24 1.46
C PHE A 233 17.72 31.35 2.49
N THR A 234 18.94 31.78 2.87
CA THR A 234 19.19 32.86 3.81
C THR A 234 19.93 33.99 3.11
N GLY A 235 19.39 35.18 3.22
CA GLY A 235 19.96 36.42 2.67
C GLY A 235 19.99 37.53 3.71
N MET A 236 19.57 38.73 3.34
CA MET A 236 19.58 39.90 4.23
C MET A 236 18.24 40.63 4.14
N ALA A 237 17.54 40.70 5.26
CA ALA A 237 16.34 41.54 5.34
C ALA A 237 16.71 43.00 5.22
N GLY A 238 15.84 43.76 4.53
CA GLY A 238 16.08 45.18 4.32
C GLY A 238 14.82 45.92 3.90
N HIS A 239 14.89 47.25 3.87
CA HIS A 239 13.77 48.08 3.43
C HIS A 239 13.56 47.93 1.93
N ALA A 240 12.37 47.54 1.50
CA ALA A 240 12.08 47.25 0.09
C ALA A 240 12.19 48.48 -0.84
N GLY A 241 11.92 49.67 -0.36
CA GLY A 241 11.95 50.90 -1.17
C GLY A 241 13.30 51.58 -1.22
N THR A 242 14.21 51.36 -0.26
CA THR A 242 15.47 52.11 -0.16
C THR A 242 16.71 51.29 -0.53
N THR A 243 16.59 49.98 -0.67
CA THR A 243 17.70 49.11 -1.06
C THR A 243 17.68 48.88 -2.57
N PRO A 244 18.68 49.39 -3.33
CA PRO A 244 18.78 49.16 -4.76
C PRO A 244 18.85 47.69 -5.14
N MET A 245 18.29 47.28 -6.28
CA MET A 245 18.25 45.88 -6.73
C MET A 245 19.61 45.20 -6.74
N THR A 246 20.66 45.92 -7.16
CA THR A 246 22.04 45.38 -7.24
C THR A 246 22.72 45.13 -5.91
N LEU A 247 22.21 45.68 -4.82
CA LEU A 247 22.76 45.53 -3.48
C LEU A 247 21.97 44.54 -2.60
N ARG A 248 20.92 43.95 -3.17
CA ARG A 248 20.06 43.03 -2.41
C ARG A 248 20.70 41.65 -2.31
N LYS A 249 20.56 41.03 -1.11
CA LYS A 249 20.69 39.60 -0.90
C LYS A 249 19.31 39.04 -0.65
N ASP A 250 18.49 38.99 -1.68
CA ASP A 250 17.09 38.63 -1.63
C ASP A 250 16.91 37.12 -1.90
N PRO A 251 16.47 36.29 -0.93
CA PRO A 251 16.25 34.87 -1.11
C PRO A 251 14.95 34.55 -1.89
N GLY A 252 14.02 35.50 -2.07
CA GLY A 252 12.78 35.29 -2.78
C GLY A 252 12.97 34.85 -4.24
N PRO A 253 13.73 35.64 -5.08
CA PRO A 253 14.03 35.22 -6.44
C PRO A 253 14.86 33.92 -6.52
N ALA A 254 15.70 33.61 -5.52
CA ALA A 254 16.43 32.36 -5.49
C ALA A 254 15.51 31.16 -5.31
N ALA A 255 14.56 31.27 -4.38
CA ALA A 255 13.54 30.24 -4.16
C ALA A 255 12.68 30.03 -5.42
N ALA A 256 12.25 31.10 -6.09
CA ALA A 256 11.48 31.02 -7.34
C ALA A 256 12.26 30.26 -8.44
N GLU A 257 13.55 30.57 -8.64
CA GLU A 257 14.38 29.85 -9.61
C GLU A 257 14.51 28.35 -9.26
N ALA A 258 14.70 28.04 -7.98
CA ALA A 258 14.84 26.65 -7.51
C ALA A 258 13.53 25.85 -7.67
N ILE A 259 12.37 26.48 -7.46
CA ILE A 259 11.05 25.88 -7.69
C ILE A 259 10.85 25.57 -9.18
N LEU A 260 11.19 26.52 -10.07
CA LEU A 260 11.14 26.30 -11.51
C LEU A 260 12.15 25.25 -11.98
N ALA A 261 13.31 25.12 -11.30
CA ALA A 261 14.26 24.06 -11.58
C ALA A 261 13.71 22.67 -11.22
N LEU A 262 13.00 22.53 -10.07
CA LEU A 262 12.30 21.33 -9.71
C LEU A 262 11.27 20.94 -10.79
N GLU A 263 10.39 21.86 -11.16
CA GLU A 263 9.39 21.66 -12.21
C GLU A 263 10.04 21.17 -13.52
N ARG A 264 11.06 21.88 -14.00
CA ARG A 264 11.79 21.52 -15.23
C ARG A 264 12.41 20.13 -15.17
N ILE A 265 13.02 19.74 -14.04
CA ILE A 265 13.65 18.44 -13.85
C ILE A 265 12.61 17.34 -13.86
N CYS A 266 11.44 17.57 -13.26
CA CYS A 266 10.37 16.58 -13.14
C CYS A 266 9.43 16.54 -14.37
N ALA A 267 9.38 17.61 -15.20
CA ALA A 267 8.43 17.75 -16.31
C ALA A 267 8.49 16.63 -17.36
N GLY A 268 9.60 15.89 -17.46
CA GLY A 268 9.73 14.74 -18.37
C GLY A 268 8.90 13.51 -17.95
N GLY A 269 8.41 13.46 -16.70
CA GLY A 269 7.55 12.38 -16.18
C GLY A 269 8.11 10.98 -16.29
N ARG A 270 9.43 10.82 -16.52
CA ARG A 270 10.06 9.50 -16.64
C ARG A 270 9.85 8.69 -15.38
N ASP A 271 9.45 7.42 -15.53
CA ASP A 271 9.16 6.51 -14.41
C ASP A 271 8.18 7.15 -13.39
N GLY A 272 7.16 7.87 -13.87
CA GLY A 272 6.18 8.55 -13.02
C GLY A 272 6.78 9.66 -12.15
N LEU A 273 7.94 10.24 -12.52
CA LEU A 273 8.62 11.29 -11.75
C LEU A 273 7.75 12.53 -11.65
N VAL A 274 7.48 12.95 -10.41
CA VAL A 274 6.79 14.20 -10.06
C VAL A 274 7.55 14.94 -8.97
N GLY A 275 7.41 16.27 -8.95
CA GLY A 275 8.03 17.13 -7.95
C GLY A 275 7.10 18.27 -7.57
N THR A 276 6.90 18.46 -6.27
CA THR A 276 5.93 19.44 -5.75
C THR A 276 6.54 20.28 -4.65
N VAL A 277 6.21 21.58 -4.64
CA VAL A 277 6.45 22.49 -3.51
C VAL A 277 5.10 22.76 -2.83
N GLY A 278 4.87 22.15 -1.67
CA GLY A 278 3.59 22.24 -0.96
C GLY A 278 3.48 23.42 0.00
N ARG A 279 4.63 23.93 0.51
CA ARG A 279 4.67 25.05 1.46
C ARG A 279 5.78 26.01 1.08
N ILE A 280 5.51 27.33 1.11
CA ILE A 280 6.48 28.39 0.92
C ILE A 280 6.25 29.43 2.00
N THR A 281 7.31 29.87 2.68
CA THR A 281 7.25 30.89 3.73
C THR A 281 8.40 31.89 3.55
N ALA A 282 8.06 33.16 3.37
CA ALA A 282 9.02 34.27 3.36
C ALA A 282 9.07 34.93 4.74
N LEU A 283 10.25 35.16 5.27
CA LEU A 283 10.46 35.71 6.61
C LEU A 283 11.13 37.08 6.53
N PRO A 284 10.57 38.15 7.18
CA PRO A 284 9.46 38.14 8.13
C PRO A 284 8.06 38.20 7.49
N GLY A 285 7.93 38.32 6.18
CA GLY A 285 6.63 38.27 5.49
C GLY A 285 5.86 39.60 5.46
N ALA A 286 6.56 40.73 5.45
CA ALA A 286 5.98 42.06 5.36
C ALA A 286 6.14 42.65 3.97
N PHE A 287 5.15 43.39 3.47
CA PHE A 287 5.14 44.00 2.12
C PHE A 287 6.32 44.92 1.81
N ASN A 288 6.81 45.64 2.80
CA ASN A 288 7.84 46.65 2.70
C ASN A 288 9.24 46.16 3.17
N VAL A 289 9.40 44.85 3.35
CA VAL A 289 10.67 44.25 3.79
C VAL A 289 11.15 43.23 2.76
N ILE A 290 12.37 43.33 2.32
CA ILE A 290 13.07 42.30 1.56
C ILE A 290 13.21 41.09 2.50
N PRO A 291 12.81 39.88 2.12
CA PRO A 291 12.94 38.70 2.97
C PRO A 291 14.40 38.49 3.44
N GLY A 292 14.56 38.12 4.72
CA GLY A 292 15.85 37.67 5.26
C GLY A 292 16.04 36.17 5.04
N ALA A 293 14.95 35.43 4.92
CA ALA A 293 14.98 34.00 4.57
C ALA A 293 13.69 33.62 3.82
N VAL A 294 13.81 32.58 2.98
CA VAL A 294 12.67 31.87 2.37
C VAL A 294 12.86 30.39 2.61
N GLU A 295 11.81 29.76 3.19
CA GLU A 295 11.71 28.33 3.41
C GLU A 295 10.65 27.73 2.52
N TYR A 296 10.90 26.53 1.96
CA TYR A 296 9.88 25.76 1.25
C TYR A 296 10.12 24.26 1.37
N SER A 297 9.02 23.50 1.32
CA SER A 297 9.08 22.04 1.27
C SER A 297 9.17 21.55 -0.16
N MET A 298 9.89 20.44 -0.38
CA MET A 298 9.86 19.69 -1.64
C MET A 298 9.45 18.25 -1.37
N ASP A 299 8.59 17.72 -2.23
CA ASP A 299 8.22 16.31 -2.30
C ASP A 299 8.55 15.81 -3.70
N ILE A 300 9.44 14.81 -3.82
CA ILE A 300 9.88 14.22 -5.08
C ILE A 300 9.54 12.74 -5.04
N ARG A 301 8.77 12.27 -6.05
CA ARG A 301 8.34 10.87 -6.16
C ARG A 301 8.64 10.31 -7.54
N ALA A 302 8.94 9.01 -7.59
CA ALA A 302 9.05 8.25 -8.84
C ALA A 302 8.82 6.76 -8.57
N GLU A 303 8.39 6.00 -9.59
CA GLU A 303 8.25 4.55 -9.55
C GLU A 303 9.55 3.85 -9.12
N LEU A 304 10.70 4.36 -9.59
CA LEU A 304 12.01 3.83 -9.27
C LEU A 304 12.77 4.71 -8.29
N THR A 305 13.31 4.12 -7.23
CA THR A 305 14.19 4.80 -6.26
C THR A 305 15.35 5.53 -6.95
N ALA A 306 15.98 4.89 -7.94
CA ALA A 306 17.10 5.48 -8.67
C ALA A 306 16.72 6.75 -9.45
N THR A 307 15.54 6.77 -10.08
CA THR A 307 15.01 7.95 -10.80
C THR A 307 14.72 9.09 -9.85
N ARG A 308 14.06 8.81 -8.70
CA ARG A 308 13.81 9.79 -7.65
C ARG A 308 15.12 10.37 -7.09
N ASP A 309 16.12 9.54 -6.82
CA ASP A 309 17.40 9.98 -6.26
C ASP A 309 18.22 10.83 -7.25
N ALA A 310 18.20 10.44 -8.51
CA ALA A 310 18.83 11.25 -9.57
C ALA A 310 18.18 12.64 -9.67
N ALA A 311 16.85 12.71 -9.62
CA ALA A 311 16.13 13.99 -9.64
C ALA A 311 16.44 14.84 -8.40
N ALA A 312 16.42 14.25 -7.19
CA ALA A 312 16.74 14.93 -5.95
C ALA A 312 18.18 15.48 -5.95
N THR A 313 19.13 14.71 -6.48
CA THR A 313 20.53 15.11 -6.64
C THR A 313 20.65 16.28 -7.60
N ALA A 314 19.99 16.21 -8.77
CA ALA A 314 20.02 17.27 -9.77
C ALA A 314 19.40 18.57 -9.23
N VAL A 315 18.25 18.50 -8.56
CA VAL A 315 17.60 19.68 -7.95
C VAL A 315 18.48 20.29 -6.86
N THR A 316 19.09 19.46 -6.01
CA THR A 316 19.98 19.95 -4.95
C THR A 316 21.22 20.65 -5.52
N ALA A 317 21.79 20.14 -6.62
CA ALA A 317 22.89 20.77 -7.31
C ALA A 317 22.49 22.17 -7.89
N GLU A 318 21.30 22.27 -8.51
CA GLU A 318 20.75 23.54 -9.00
C GLU A 318 20.52 24.55 -7.86
N ILE A 319 19.96 24.09 -6.72
CA ILE A 319 19.76 24.92 -5.53
C ILE A 319 21.06 25.53 -5.04
N ASN A 320 22.13 24.72 -4.94
CA ASN A 320 23.44 25.19 -4.52
C ASN A 320 24.06 26.17 -5.54
N ALA A 321 23.92 25.91 -6.83
CA ALA A 321 24.39 26.80 -7.89
C ALA A 321 23.66 28.16 -7.87
N ILE A 322 22.34 28.15 -7.62
CA ILE A 322 21.54 29.38 -7.50
C ILE A 322 21.99 30.17 -6.27
N ALA A 323 22.18 29.51 -5.12
CA ALA A 323 22.68 30.15 -3.89
C ALA A 323 24.03 30.82 -4.11
N ALA A 324 24.99 30.09 -4.68
CA ALA A 324 26.33 30.61 -5.00
C ALA A 324 26.30 31.82 -5.93
N ARG A 325 25.54 31.73 -7.04
CA ARG A 325 25.43 32.82 -8.03
C ARG A 325 24.80 34.07 -7.43
N ARG A 326 23.87 33.93 -6.48
CA ARG A 326 23.17 35.05 -5.83
C ARG A 326 23.84 35.51 -4.53
N GLY A 327 24.94 34.89 -4.10
CA GLY A 327 25.65 35.22 -2.86
C GLY A 327 24.80 35.00 -1.61
N LEU A 328 24.01 33.92 -1.59
CA LEU A 328 23.13 33.52 -0.49
C LEU A 328 23.65 32.26 0.20
N GLU A 329 23.28 32.08 1.46
CA GLU A 329 23.42 30.80 2.14
C GLU A 329 22.22 29.91 1.83
N VAL A 330 22.42 28.59 1.78
CA VAL A 330 21.34 27.63 1.60
C VAL A 330 21.56 26.40 2.47
N SER A 331 20.45 25.87 3.03
CA SER A 331 20.42 24.56 3.67
C SER A 331 19.32 23.71 3.02
N VAL A 332 19.64 22.41 2.85
CA VAL A 332 18.70 21.38 2.39
C VAL A 332 18.67 20.30 3.43
N THR A 333 17.54 20.13 4.10
CA THR A 333 17.36 19.18 5.19
C THR A 333 16.47 18.03 4.72
N LEU A 334 16.94 16.80 4.89
CA LEU A 334 16.16 15.60 4.62
C LEU A 334 15.08 15.44 5.70
N MET A 335 13.81 15.35 5.28
CA MET A 335 12.67 15.14 6.16
C MET A 335 12.18 13.69 6.11
N GLN A 336 12.20 13.09 4.92
CA GLN A 336 11.76 11.71 4.69
C GLN A 336 12.47 11.12 3.48
N ASP A 337 12.80 9.83 3.54
CA ASP A 337 13.37 9.06 2.44
C ASP A 337 12.78 7.65 2.45
N LEU A 338 11.87 7.37 1.52
CA LEU A 338 11.22 6.06 1.36
C LEU A 338 11.62 5.48 0.01
N ALA A 339 12.13 4.27 0.01
CA ALA A 339 12.38 3.53 -1.23
C ALA A 339 11.08 3.13 -1.92
N ALA A 340 11.12 2.84 -3.20
CA ALA A 340 9.99 2.25 -3.91
C ALA A 340 9.73 0.83 -3.41
N SER A 341 8.44 0.46 -3.32
CA SER A 341 8.00 -0.90 -3.01
C SER A 341 7.40 -1.51 -4.29
N PRO A 342 8.17 -2.31 -5.05
CA PRO A 342 7.70 -2.93 -6.28
C PRO A 342 6.69 -4.03 -5.98
N CYS A 343 5.62 -4.12 -6.78
CA CYS A 343 4.73 -5.25 -6.80
C CYS A 343 5.44 -6.50 -7.38
N ASP A 344 5.01 -7.69 -6.95
CA ASP A 344 5.55 -8.94 -7.46
C ASP A 344 5.21 -9.12 -8.95
N ALA A 345 6.21 -9.42 -9.78
CA ALA A 345 6.05 -9.50 -11.23
C ALA A 345 5.11 -10.64 -11.67
N GLY A 346 5.13 -11.77 -10.96
CA GLY A 346 4.26 -12.91 -11.24
C GLY A 346 2.80 -12.62 -10.91
N LEU A 347 2.55 -12.02 -9.74
CA LEU A 347 1.20 -11.61 -9.32
C LEU A 347 0.68 -10.48 -10.21
N THR A 348 1.54 -9.51 -10.58
CA THR A 348 1.19 -8.44 -11.50
C THR A 348 0.73 -9.00 -12.85
N ALA A 349 1.44 -10.00 -13.41
CA ALA A 349 1.03 -10.65 -14.66
C ALA A 349 -0.32 -11.38 -14.52
N LEU A 350 -0.55 -12.10 -13.41
CA LEU A 350 -1.86 -12.73 -13.14
C LEU A 350 -2.99 -11.71 -13.05
N LEU A 351 -2.73 -10.55 -12.45
CA LEU A 351 -3.71 -9.48 -12.31
C LEU A 351 -3.99 -8.81 -13.67
N GLU A 352 -2.96 -8.62 -14.52
CA GLU A 352 -3.14 -8.13 -15.89
C GLU A 352 -4.03 -9.05 -16.72
N ASP A 353 -3.80 -10.37 -16.65
CA ASP A 353 -4.62 -11.36 -17.32
C ASP A 353 -6.06 -11.35 -16.79
N ALA A 354 -6.24 -11.08 -15.49
CA ALA A 354 -7.55 -10.96 -14.87
C ALA A 354 -8.28 -9.69 -15.33
N VAL A 355 -7.59 -8.55 -15.40
CA VAL A 355 -8.12 -7.28 -15.93
C VAL A 355 -8.49 -7.42 -17.41
N ALA A 356 -7.61 -8.00 -18.22
CA ALA A 356 -7.87 -8.24 -19.64
C ALA A 356 -9.12 -9.11 -19.87
N ALA A 357 -9.37 -10.10 -18.99
CA ALA A 357 -10.54 -10.96 -19.05
C ALA A 357 -11.87 -10.23 -18.76
N THR A 358 -11.84 -9.05 -18.14
CA THR A 358 -13.02 -8.18 -17.99
C THR A 358 -13.34 -7.36 -19.23
N GLY A 359 -12.51 -7.44 -20.28
CA GLY A 359 -12.60 -6.62 -21.49
C GLY A 359 -11.91 -5.24 -21.34
N GLN A 360 -11.25 -4.97 -20.23
CA GLN A 360 -10.45 -3.77 -20.02
C GLN A 360 -9.00 -4.00 -20.45
N PRO A 361 -8.34 -3.03 -21.09
CA PRO A 361 -6.90 -3.14 -21.35
C PRO A 361 -6.13 -3.07 -19.99
N PRO A 362 -5.13 -3.93 -19.78
CA PRO A 362 -4.34 -3.90 -18.54
C PRO A 362 -3.37 -2.72 -18.54
N ARG A 363 -3.78 -1.61 -17.95
CA ARG A 363 -2.98 -0.38 -17.83
C ARG A 363 -2.06 -0.49 -16.63
N ARG A 364 -0.75 -0.48 -16.85
CA ARG A 364 0.27 -0.39 -15.78
C ARG A 364 0.49 1.05 -15.36
N LEU A 365 0.54 1.30 -14.06
CA LEU A 365 0.89 2.61 -13.50
C LEU A 365 1.45 2.45 -12.08
N PRO A 366 2.36 3.32 -11.63
CA PRO A 366 2.79 3.35 -10.23
C PRO A 366 1.72 4.01 -9.36
N SER A 367 1.68 3.63 -8.07
CA SER A 367 0.97 4.46 -7.08
C SER A 367 1.85 5.63 -6.67
N GLY A 368 1.32 6.83 -6.78
CA GLY A 368 1.94 8.04 -6.22
C GLY A 368 1.69 8.22 -4.73
N ALA A 369 0.70 7.52 -4.15
CA ALA A 369 0.34 7.53 -2.74
C ALA A 369 1.01 6.38 -1.98
N GLY A 370 1.07 6.45 -0.64
CA GLY A 370 1.39 5.32 0.22
C GLY A 370 0.19 4.38 0.33
N HIS A 371 0.42 3.12 0.64
CA HIS A 371 -0.62 2.11 0.88
C HIS A 371 -0.08 1.04 1.81
N ASP A 372 -0.94 0.26 2.47
CA ASP A 372 -0.54 -0.88 3.27
C ASP A 372 0.27 -1.90 2.46
N ALA A 373 -0.02 -2.03 1.16
CA ALA A 373 0.75 -2.84 0.22
C ALA A 373 2.25 -2.53 0.23
N MET A 374 2.64 -1.27 0.49
CA MET A 374 4.04 -0.87 0.62
C MET A 374 4.76 -1.63 1.73
N VAL A 375 4.09 -1.79 2.86
CA VAL A 375 4.60 -2.51 4.04
C VAL A 375 4.49 -4.02 3.86
N MET A 376 3.40 -4.48 3.23
CA MET A 376 3.17 -5.91 3.02
C MET A 376 4.19 -6.56 2.09
N THR A 377 4.90 -5.78 1.25
CA THR A 377 6.04 -6.29 0.45
C THR A 377 7.19 -6.83 1.31
N ASP A 378 7.30 -6.42 2.57
CA ASP A 378 8.29 -6.94 3.52
C ASP A 378 7.91 -8.35 4.02
N LEU A 379 6.63 -8.73 3.94
CA LEU A 379 6.11 -10.01 4.42
C LEU A 379 5.96 -11.05 3.29
N CYS A 380 5.40 -10.65 2.15
CA CYS A 380 5.00 -11.58 1.11
C CYS A 380 4.96 -10.91 -0.29
N PRO A 381 4.92 -11.71 -1.38
CA PRO A 381 4.61 -11.20 -2.70
C PRO A 381 3.30 -10.41 -2.71
N THR A 382 3.31 -9.22 -3.30
CA THR A 382 2.19 -8.27 -3.24
C THR A 382 1.77 -7.83 -4.63
N ALA A 383 0.46 -7.71 -4.86
CA ALA A 383 -0.15 -7.10 -6.04
C ALA A 383 -1.16 -6.04 -5.63
N MET A 384 -1.39 -5.06 -6.50
CA MET A 384 -2.33 -3.99 -6.22
C MET A 384 -3.12 -3.60 -7.47
N LEU A 385 -4.45 -3.44 -7.30
CA LEU A 385 -5.40 -3.06 -8.34
C LEU A 385 -5.93 -1.66 -8.07
N PHE A 386 -5.80 -0.75 -9.03
CA PHE A 386 -6.46 0.53 -8.99
C PHE A 386 -7.84 0.52 -9.65
N ILE A 387 -8.76 1.26 -9.02
CA ILE A 387 -10.13 1.51 -9.46
C ILE A 387 -10.25 3.01 -9.73
N ARG A 388 -10.77 3.37 -10.89
CA ARG A 388 -11.00 4.76 -11.25
C ARG A 388 -11.87 5.45 -10.19
N CYS A 389 -11.46 6.65 -9.77
CA CYS A 389 -12.29 7.57 -8.99
C CYS A 389 -12.62 8.82 -9.80
N GLU A 390 -13.80 9.38 -9.60
CA GLU A 390 -14.33 10.50 -10.38
C GLU A 390 -13.49 11.76 -10.17
N GLY A 391 -12.99 12.35 -11.26
CA GLY A 391 -12.11 13.51 -11.26
C GLY A 391 -10.73 13.25 -10.64
N GLY A 392 -10.36 12.00 -10.35
CA GLY A 392 -9.15 11.67 -9.58
C GLY A 392 -9.18 12.20 -8.14
N ILE A 393 -10.36 12.50 -7.62
CA ILE A 393 -10.54 13.12 -6.30
C ILE A 393 -10.40 12.07 -5.21
N SER A 394 -9.51 12.32 -4.25
CA SER A 394 -9.41 11.60 -2.97
C SER A 394 -9.11 12.57 -1.83
N HIS A 395 -9.17 12.10 -0.57
CA HIS A 395 -9.05 12.92 0.65
C HIS A 395 -10.03 14.10 0.67
N ASN A 396 -11.22 13.89 0.11
CA ASN A 396 -12.23 14.92 -0.09
C ASN A 396 -13.63 14.27 -0.04
N PRO A 397 -14.64 14.91 0.57
CA PRO A 397 -16.02 14.39 0.61
C PRO A 397 -16.69 14.25 -0.78
N ARG A 398 -16.10 14.81 -1.84
CA ARG A 398 -16.56 14.66 -3.21
C ARG A 398 -16.00 13.41 -3.91
N GLU A 399 -15.20 12.64 -3.24
CA GLU A 399 -14.70 11.36 -3.75
C GLU A 399 -15.85 10.45 -4.17
N ALA A 400 -15.76 9.88 -5.36
CA ALA A 400 -16.80 9.03 -5.89
C ALA A 400 -16.24 7.95 -6.81
N VAL A 401 -16.92 6.79 -6.82
CA VAL A 401 -16.69 5.67 -7.73
C VAL A 401 -18.03 5.26 -8.36
N THR A 402 -17.98 4.64 -9.53
CA THR A 402 -19.20 4.09 -10.16
C THR A 402 -19.41 2.62 -9.78
N GLU A 403 -20.67 2.20 -9.73
CA GLU A 403 -21.01 0.78 -9.54
C GLU A 403 -20.39 -0.11 -10.64
N ALA A 404 -20.30 0.42 -11.86
CA ALA A 404 -19.71 -0.29 -12.98
C ALA A 404 -18.22 -0.53 -12.79
N ASP A 405 -17.46 0.47 -12.30
CA ASP A 405 -16.02 0.33 -12.04
C ASP A 405 -15.77 -0.63 -10.87
N CYS A 406 -16.58 -0.56 -9.81
CA CYS A 406 -16.55 -1.52 -8.70
C CYS A 406 -16.85 -2.94 -9.16
N ALA A 407 -17.80 -3.12 -10.08
CA ALA A 407 -18.15 -4.43 -10.64
C ALA A 407 -17.01 -5.02 -11.48
N LEU A 408 -16.33 -4.20 -12.28
CA LEU A 408 -15.17 -4.62 -13.05
C LEU A 408 -13.99 -4.98 -12.12
N ALA A 409 -13.78 -4.22 -11.04
CA ALA A 409 -12.78 -4.55 -10.02
C ALA A 409 -13.07 -5.90 -9.36
N ALA A 410 -14.32 -6.15 -8.96
CA ALA A 410 -14.73 -7.43 -8.38
C ALA A 410 -14.49 -8.60 -9.33
N GLN A 411 -14.79 -8.44 -10.63
CA GLN A 411 -14.52 -9.47 -11.66
C GLN A 411 -13.01 -9.72 -11.82
N ALA A 412 -12.21 -8.66 -11.86
CA ALA A 412 -10.75 -8.79 -11.94
C ALA A 412 -10.18 -9.49 -10.72
N MET A 413 -10.63 -9.15 -9.51
CA MET A 413 -10.20 -9.80 -8.27
C MET A 413 -10.58 -11.28 -8.23
N LEU A 414 -11.83 -11.64 -8.60
CA LEU A 414 -12.25 -13.05 -8.73
C LEU A 414 -11.38 -13.79 -9.74
N GLY A 415 -11.16 -13.20 -10.91
CA GLY A 415 -10.32 -13.76 -11.96
C GLY A 415 -8.86 -13.97 -11.51
N PHE A 416 -8.31 -13.04 -10.70
CA PHE A 416 -6.98 -13.15 -10.11
C PHE A 416 -6.90 -14.31 -9.12
N VAL A 417 -7.86 -14.41 -8.19
CA VAL A 417 -7.91 -15.47 -7.18
C VAL A 417 -7.98 -16.86 -7.82
N GLU A 418 -8.77 -17.02 -8.87
CA GLU A 418 -8.88 -18.29 -9.61
C GLU A 418 -7.61 -18.69 -10.34
N ARG A 419 -6.91 -17.72 -10.95
CA ARG A 419 -5.61 -17.96 -11.61
C ARG A 419 -4.54 -18.33 -10.60
N LEU A 420 -4.51 -17.62 -9.48
CA LEU A 420 -3.58 -17.91 -8.38
C LEU A 420 -3.82 -19.32 -7.82
N ALA A 421 -5.08 -19.72 -7.62
CA ALA A 421 -5.44 -21.07 -7.15
C ALA A 421 -4.99 -22.16 -8.14
N THR A 422 -5.12 -21.92 -9.42
CA THR A 422 -4.65 -22.83 -10.46
C THR A 422 -3.12 -22.97 -10.43
N GLN A 423 -2.39 -21.87 -10.34
CA GLN A 423 -0.93 -21.86 -10.26
C GLN A 423 -0.43 -22.53 -8.98
N PHE A 424 -1.06 -22.27 -7.84
CA PHE A 424 -0.72 -22.87 -6.56
C PHE A 424 -0.87 -24.39 -6.58
N SER A 425 -1.96 -24.90 -7.17
CA SER A 425 -2.22 -26.34 -7.31
C SER A 425 -1.21 -27.04 -8.25
N LEU A 426 -0.72 -26.37 -9.28
CA LEU A 426 0.31 -26.91 -10.19
C LEU A 426 1.67 -26.99 -9.49
N SER A 427 2.07 -25.97 -8.74
CA SER A 427 3.34 -25.92 -8.03
C SER A 427 3.42 -26.98 -6.92
N SER A 428 2.33 -27.21 -6.19
CA SER A 428 2.27 -28.24 -5.15
C SER A 428 2.40 -29.66 -5.69
N ARG A 429 1.85 -29.96 -6.89
CA ARG A 429 1.99 -31.27 -7.55
C ARG A 429 3.43 -31.53 -8.03
N THR A 430 4.14 -30.51 -8.49
CA THR A 430 5.54 -30.65 -8.92
C THR A 430 6.52 -30.83 -7.78
N SER A 431 6.25 -30.31 -6.60
CA SER A 431 7.06 -30.54 -5.39
C SER A 431 6.92 -31.96 -4.86
N THR A 432 5.70 -32.52 -4.83
CA THR A 432 5.45 -33.90 -4.39
C THR A 432 6.03 -34.97 -5.33
N GLN A 433 6.20 -34.68 -6.63
CA GLN A 433 6.85 -35.60 -7.58
C GLN A 433 8.38 -35.62 -7.47
N ARG A 434 9.00 -34.59 -6.87
CA ARG A 434 10.48 -34.57 -6.67
C ARG A 434 10.92 -35.32 -5.40
N ASP A 435 10.01 -35.57 -4.47
CA ASP A 435 10.29 -36.27 -3.19
C ASP A 435 9.96 -37.75 -3.22
N ASP A 436 9.55 -38.34 -4.36
CA ASP A 436 9.40 -39.79 -4.51
C ASP A 436 10.77 -40.39 -4.92
N PRO A 437 11.52 -41.02 -4.00
CA PRO A 437 12.69 -41.77 -4.33
C PRO A 437 12.21 -43.01 -5.07
N GLY A 438 12.32 -42.97 -6.41
CA GLY A 438 11.98 -44.08 -7.28
C GLY A 438 12.47 -45.41 -6.74
N PRO A 439 11.81 -46.54 -7.09
CA PRO A 439 12.07 -47.84 -6.49
C PRO A 439 13.55 -48.19 -6.57
N THR A 440 14.16 -48.44 -5.41
CA THR A 440 15.53 -48.93 -5.27
C THR A 440 15.68 -50.23 -6.13
N PRO A 441 16.62 -50.32 -7.04
CA PRO A 441 16.80 -51.56 -7.79
C PRO A 441 17.22 -52.70 -6.83
N GLU A 442 16.39 -53.74 -6.75
CA GLU A 442 16.69 -54.99 -6.05
C GLU A 442 18.08 -55.52 -6.51
N ARG A 443 19.02 -55.60 -5.59
CA ARG A 443 20.28 -56.29 -5.78
C ARG A 443 19.99 -57.78 -5.98
N ARG A 444 20.07 -58.26 -7.22
CA ARG A 444 20.15 -59.71 -7.48
C ARG A 444 21.42 -60.25 -6.84
N ALA A 445 21.23 -61.13 -5.86
CA ALA A 445 22.28 -61.97 -5.30
C ALA A 445 22.74 -62.98 -6.38
N SER A 446 23.99 -62.91 -6.81
CA SER A 446 24.68 -64.01 -7.49
C SER A 446 25.77 -64.51 -6.56
N GLY A 447 25.56 -65.78 -6.07
CA GLY A 447 26.52 -66.42 -5.24
C GLY A 447 27.63 -67.12 -6.03
N GLY A 448 28.71 -67.48 -5.34
CA GLY A 448 29.69 -68.49 -5.74
C GLY A 448 31.12 -68.12 -5.31
N PRO A 449 31.88 -69.12 -4.81
CA PRO A 449 32.93 -68.90 -3.81
C PRO A 449 34.34 -68.98 -4.36
N GLY A 450 35.37 -68.53 -3.65
CA GLY A 450 36.74 -68.84 -3.98
C GLY A 450 37.80 -68.01 -3.23
N SER A 451 38.33 -68.66 -2.16
CA SER A 451 39.74 -68.66 -1.71
C SER A 451 40.50 -67.34 -1.41
N ALA A 452 40.90 -67.25 -0.16
CA ALA A 452 42.08 -66.48 0.33
C ALA A 452 43.40 -67.10 -0.18
N PRO A 453 44.63 -66.57 0.03
CA PRO A 453 45.10 -65.84 1.20
C PRO A 453 46.16 -64.71 0.99
N GLY A 454 46.36 -63.92 2.02
CA GLY A 454 47.74 -63.66 2.49
C GLY A 454 48.42 -62.33 2.18
N PHE A 455 48.87 -61.72 3.22
CA PHE A 455 50.09 -61.00 3.57
C PHE A 455 49.98 -59.45 3.91
N ARG A 456 50.03 -59.22 5.16
CA ARG A 456 50.89 -58.39 6.07
C ARG A 456 51.51 -57.07 5.57
N ARG A 457 51.32 -56.12 6.50
CA ARG A 457 52.25 -55.09 7.04
C ARG A 457 52.38 -53.79 6.29
N GLY A 458 52.17 -52.71 7.08
CA GLY A 458 53.10 -51.63 7.38
C GLY A 458 52.44 -50.28 7.49
N CYS A 459 52.27 -49.81 8.69
CA CYS A 459 52.36 -48.39 9.05
C CYS A 459 53.85 -48.02 9.11
N PRO A 460 54.22 -46.76 9.20
CA PRO A 460 53.57 -45.53 9.58
C PRO A 460 54.04 -44.29 8.77
N GLY A 461 53.35 -43.17 9.05
CA GLY A 461 53.79 -41.85 8.71
C GLY A 461 52.66 -40.84 8.93
#